data_b4ce45110770db9309577d3e9cc9a3ba
#
_entry.id   b4ce45110770db9309577d3e9cc9a3ba
#
_cell.length_a   1.000
_cell.length_b   1.000
_cell.length_c   1.000
_cell.angle_alpha   90.00
_cell.angle_beta   90.00
_cell.angle_gamma   90.00
#
_symmetry.space_group_name_H-M   'P 1'
#
loop_
_entity.id
_entity.type
_entity.pdbx_description
1 polymer ?
#
loop_
_entity_poly.entity_id
_entity_poly.type
_entity_poly.pdbx_seq_one_letter_code
_entity_poly.pdbx_strand_id
1 'polypeptide(L)'
;MDKLLKVMLVIAFASILVLGLTMAGCSPKSAPTPPSYPTPAQGTRVGNLALNFQLHNLEGEPVSLGDLRGKPVILNFWATWCRPCVSEMPFIQRVYEEQSAEGLVLLAINIGGTSSQVKEFLQGHNLSLPVLLDTKQDVAQRYKIQYIPTTFFIDKEGIIQAVKVGAFPSKEAIEGDLDKIMP
;
A
#
# COMPACT_ATOMS: atom_id res chain seq x y z
N MET A 1 82.95 9.84 -4.53
CA MET A 1 81.53 9.98 -4.28
C MET A 1 80.68 8.98 -5.07
N ASP A 2 81.12 8.43 -6.18
CA ASP A 2 80.27 7.59 -7.06
C ASP A 2 80.10 6.13 -6.71
N LYS A 3 80.98 5.56 -5.95
CA LYS A 3 80.89 4.11 -5.57
C LYS A 3 79.87 3.86 -4.47
N LEU A 4 79.75 4.78 -3.50
CA LEU A 4 78.81 4.66 -2.41
C LEU A 4 77.33 4.87 -2.88
N LEU A 5 77.14 5.80 -3.83
CA LEU A 5 75.82 6.04 -4.40
C LEU A 5 75.27 4.86 -5.21
N LYS A 6 76.16 4.17 -5.96
CA LYS A 6 75.81 2.97 -6.75
C LYS A 6 75.48 1.79 -5.85
N VAL A 7 76.18 1.61 -4.71
CA VAL A 7 75.89 0.55 -3.76
C VAL A 7 74.55 0.80 -3.05
N MET A 8 74.23 2.06 -2.68
CA MET A 8 72.94 2.39 -2.09
C MET A 8 71.77 2.19 -3.06
N LEU A 9 71.96 2.51 -4.35
CA LEU A 9 70.94 2.29 -5.37
C LEU A 9 70.62 0.80 -5.60
N VAL A 10 71.67 -0.08 -5.57
CA VAL A 10 71.51 -1.53 -5.74
C VAL A 10 70.81 -2.15 -4.54
N ILE A 11 71.06 -1.69 -3.30
CA ILE A 11 70.37 -2.16 -2.10
C ILE A 11 68.93 -1.70 -2.06
N ALA A 12 68.62 -0.48 -2.52
CA ALA A 12 67.23 0.01 -2.61
C ALA A 12 66.41 -0.78 -3.62
N PHE A 13 66.99 -1.17 -4.78
CA PHE A 13 66.28 -1.99 -5.77
C PHE A 13 66.07 -3.43 -5.33
N ALA A 14 67.04 -4.02 -4.58
CA ALA A 14 66.90 -5.37 -4.04
C ALA A 14 65.79 -5.45 -2.96
N SER A 15 65.57 -4.40 -2.16
CA SER A 15 64.55 -4.36 -1.12
C SER A 15 63.12 -4.23 -1.68
N ILE A 16 62.94 -3.65 -2.86
CA ILE A 16 61.62 -3.51 -3.51
C ILE A 16 61.18 -4.83 -4.16
N LEU A 17 62.10 -5.70 -4.55
CA LEU A 17 61.79 -6.97 -5.22
C LEU A 17 61.36 -8.10 -4.27
N VAL A 18 61.60 -7.97 -2.96
CA VAL A 18 61.23 -9.01 -1.96
C VAL A 18 59.89 -8.74 -1.28
N LEU A 19 59.34 -7.54 -1.42
CA LEU A 19 58.05 -7.16 -0.79
C LEU A 19 56.82 -7.37 -1.70
N GLY A 20 57.00 -7.97 -2.88
CA GLY A 20 55.96 -8.10 -3.92
C GLY A 20 55.24 -9.45 -4.02
N LEU A 21 55.43 -10.39 -3.09
CA LEU A 21 54.92 -11.77 -3.30
C LEU A 21 54.28 -12.39 -2.06
N THR A 22 53.26 -11.75 -1.45
CA THR A 22 52.28 -12.43 -0.59
C THR A 22 51.01 -11.62 -0.43
N MET A 23 50.34 -11.29 -1.51
CA MET A 23 48.91 -11.00 -1.48
C MET A 23 48.19 -12.27 -1.92
N ALA A 24 48.10 -13.25 -1.00
CA ALA A 24 47.15 -14.33 -1.13
C ALA A 24 45.76 -13.69 -1.07
N GLY A 25 45.13 -13.61 -2.23
CA GLY A 25 43.78 -13.07 -2.37
C GLY A 25 42.78 -13.90 -1.57
N CYS A 26 42.37 -13.41 -0.41
CA CYS A 26 41.09 -13.78 0.18
C CYS A 26 40.00 -13.20 -0.69
N SER A 27 39.54 -13.98 -1.67
CA SER A 27 38.22 -13.68 -2.29
C SER A 27 37.18 -13.65 -1.18
N PRO A 28 36.44 -12.56 -0.99
CA PRO A 28 35.31 -12.57 -0.08
C PRO A 28 34.32 -13.61 -0.60
N LYS A 29 34.12 -14.68 0.16
CA LYS A 29 33.09 -15.68 -0.08
C LYS A 29 31.79 -14.92 -0.12
N SER A 30 31.17 -14.78 -1.31
CA SER A 30 29.90 -14.11 -1.49
C SER A 30 28.91 -14.73 -0.50
N ALA A 31 28.37 -13.91 0.39
CA ALA A 31 27.31 -14.32 1.29
C ALA A 31 26.15 -14.87 0.45
N PRO A 32 25.48 -15.95 0.87
CA PRO A 32 24.33 -16.47 0.14
C PRO A 32 23.29 -15.34 0.01
N THR A 33 22.92 -15.02 -1.23
CA THR A 33 21.85 -14.08 -1.53
C THR A 33 20.60 -14.60 -0.83
N PRO A 34 19.91 -13.80 0.01
CA PRO A 34 18.68 -14.25 0.63
C PRO A 34 17.68 -14.63 -0.45
N PRO A 35 16.85 -15.67 -0.23
CA PRO A 35 15.88 -16.10 -1.21
C PRO A 35 14.99 -14.92 -1.61
N SER A 36 14.97 -14.57 -2.89
CA SER A 36 14.08 -13.55 -3.43
C SER A 36 12.66 -14.13 -3.46
N TYR A 37 11.86 -13.82 -2.44
CA TYR A 37 10.43 -14.07 -2.53
C TYR A 37 9.85 -13.17 -3.64
N PRO A 38 9.03 -13.72 -4.55
CA PRO A 38 8.42 -12.91 -5.59
C PRO A 38 7.55 -11.82 -4.93
N THR A 39 7.91 -10.57 -5.15
CA THR A 39 7.08 -9.44 -4.71
C THR A 39 5.71 -9.56 -5.41
N PRO A 40 4.59 -9.50 -4.68
CA PRO A 40 3.27 -9.58 -5.30
C PRO A 40 3.11 -8.52 -6.39
N ALA A 41 2.57 -8.91 -7.54
CA ALA A 41 2.31 -7.98 -8.62
C ALA A 41 1.30 -6.92 -8.17
N GLN A 42 1.51 -5.66 -8.55
CA GLN A 42 0.53 -4.60 -8.30
C GLN A 42 -0.70 -4.79 -9.19
N GLY A 43 -1.88 -4.56 -8.64
CA GLY A 43 -3.12 -4.70 -9.40
C GLY A 43 -4.38 -4.57 -8.57
N THR A 44 -5.50 -5.01 -9.17
CA THR A 44 -6.84 -4.87 -8.57
C THR A 44 -7.53 -6.22 -8.37
N ARG A 45 -6.79 -7.32 -8.45
CA ARG A 45 -7.31 -8.67 -8.23
C ARG A 45 -6.88 -9.20 -6.87
N VAL A 46 -7.62 -10.16 -6.36
CA VAL A 46 -7.21 -10.92 -5.17
C VAL A 46 -5.80 -11.49 -5.36
N GLY A 47 -4.96 -11.36 -4.32
CA GLY A 47 -3.55 -11.74 -4.33
C GLY A 47 -2.60 -10.65 -4.86
N ASN A 48 -3.10 -9.56 -5.45
CA ASN A 48 -2.26 -8.44 -5.86
C ASN A 48 -1.99 -7.47 -4.69
N LEU A 49 -0.85 -6.83 -4.76
CA LEU A 49 -0.58 -5.61 -3.99
C LEU A 49 -1.49 -4.51 -4.53
N ALA A 50 -2.34 -3.93 -3.68
CA ALA A 50 -3.28 -2.87 -4.06
C ALA A 50 -2.55 -1.66 -4.67
N LEU A 51 -3.12 -1.07 -5.73
CA LEU A 51 -2.55 0.10 -6.38
C LEU A 51 -2.57 1.30 -5.42
N ASN A 52 -1.40 1.90 -5.20
CA ASN A 52 -1.33 3.11 -4.37
C ASN A 52 -2.01 4.29 -5.07
N PHE A 53 -2.64 5.14 -4.27
CA PHE A 53 -3.21 6.41 -4.69
C PHE A 53 -3.11 7.44 -3.56
N GLN A 54 -3.34 8.70 -3.90
CA GLN A 54 -3.55 9.78 -2.96
C GLN A 54 -4.82 10.54 -3.36
N LEU A 55 -5.74 10.70 -2.41
CA LEU A 55 -6.95 11.49 -2.53
C LEU A 55 -7.07 12.44 -1.33
N HIS A 56 -8.05 13.34 -1.36
CA HIS A 56 -8.31 14.25 -0.24
C HIS A 56 -9.60 13.83 0.47
N ASN A 57 -9.58 13.97 1.80
CA ASN A 57 -10.79 13.83 2.61
C ASN A 57 -11.71 15.05 2.45
N LEU A 58 -12.83 15.08 3.17
CA LEU A 58 -13.81 16.16 3.10
C LEU A 58 -13.28 17.49 3.65
N GLU A 59 -12.23 17.49 4.45
CA GLU A 59 -11.54 18.64 5.04
C GLU A 59 -10.41 19.16 4.14
N GLY A 60 -10.10 18.43 3.05
CA GLY A 60 -9.03 18.78 2.10
C GLY A 60 -7.66 18.23 2.48
N GLU A 61 -7.59 17.35 3.47
CA GLU A 61 -6.34 16.71 3.88
C GLU A 61 -6.00 15.53 2.96
N PRO A 62 -4.74 15.36 2.56
CA PRO A 62 -4.32 14.25 1.71
C PRO A 62 -4.28 12.93 2.50
N VAL A 63 -4.80 11.87 1.89
CA VAL A 63 -4.75 10.50 2.40
C VAL A 63 -4.20 9.59 1.32
N SER A 64 -3.17 8.81 1.64
CA SER A 64 -2.56 7.85 0.73
C SER A 64 -2.81 6.42 1.22
N LEU A 65 -3.21 5.52 0.33
CA LEU A 65 -3.35 4.10 0.68
C LEU A 65 -2.00 3.50 1.09
N GLY A 66 -0.89 3.98 0.50
CA GLY A 66 0.45 3.50 0.82
C GLY A 66 0.88 3.73 2.27
N ASP A 67 0.36 4.81 2.89
CA ASP A 67 0.68 5.18 4.28
C ASP A 67 -0.08 4.33 5.31
N LEU A 68 -1.00 3.49 4.84
CA LEU A 68 -1.81 2.60 5.69
C LEU A 68 -1.23 1.17 5.79
N ARG A 69 -0.01 0.93 5.28
CA ARG A 69 0.65 -0.36 5.48
C ARG A 69 0.75 -0.71 6.96
N GLY A 70 0.55 -1.96 7.29
CA GLY A 70 0.45 -2.44 8.68
C GLY A 70 -0.96 -2.41 9.26
N LYS A 71 -1.95 -1.89 8.51
CA LYS A 71 -3.36 -1.85 8.91
C LYS A 71 -4.24 -2.56 7.90
N PRO A 72 -5.28 -3.29 8.35
CA PRO A 72 -6.31 -3.79 7.46
C PRO A 72 -7.17 -2.63 6.93
N VAL A 73 -7.55 -2.68 5.65
CA VAL A 73 -8.29 -1.60 4.99
C VAL A 73 -9.51 -2.14 4.24
N ILE A 74 -10.67 -1.55 4.49
CA ILE A 74 -11.84 -1.64 3.61
C ILE A 74 -11.82 -0.43 2.68
N LEU A 75 -11.74 -0.68 1.36
CA LEU A 75 -11.78 0.33 0.33
C LEU A 75 -13.08 0.18 -0.46
N ASN A 76 -14.05 1.09 -0.25
CA ASN A 76 -15.38 1.04 -0.85
C ASN A 76 -15.56 2.17 -1.86
N PHE A 77 -15.89 1.84 -3.11
CA PHE A 77 -16.20 2.81 -4.17
C PHE A 77 -17.70 3.00 -4.29
N TRP A 78 -18.17 4.26 -4.18
CA TRP A 78 -19.59 4.61 -4.12
C TRP A 78 -19.89 5.98 -4.70
N ALA A 79 -21.18 6.30 -4.84
CA ALA A 79 -21.64 7.65 -5.23
C ALA A 79 -22.97 8.01 -4.54
N THR A 80 -23.24 9.29 -4.35
CA THR A 80 -24.45 9.79 -3.67
C THR A 80 -25.76 9.42 -4.38
N TRP A 81 -25.73 9.26 -5.69
CA TRP A 81 -26.87 8.86 -6.54
C TRP A 81 -27.04 7.34 -6.68
N CYS A 82 -26.14 6.56 -6.15
CA CYS A 82 -26.15 5.09 -6.25
C CYS A 82 -27.03 4.48 -5.15
N ARG A 83 -28.26 4.12 -5.46
CA ARG A 83 -29.20 3.54 -4.49
C ARG A 83 -28.67 2.29 -3.78
N PRO A 84 -28.06 1.29 -4.47
CA PRO A 84 -27.47 0.13 -3.79
C PRO A 84 -26.36 0.53 -2.83
N CYS A 85 -25.53 1.53 -3.18
CA CYS A 85 -24.47 2.02 -2.29
C CYS A 85 -25.07 2.59 -1.00
N VAL A 86 -26.12 3.42 -1.13
CA VAL A 86 -26.80 4.01 0.03
C VAL A 86 -27.36 2.95 0.96
N SER A 87 -27.90 1.85 0.41
CA SER A 87 -28.51 0.78 1.23
C SER A 87 -27.49 -0.01 2.07
N GLU A 88 -26.23 -0.12 1.65
CA GLU A 88 -25.20 -0.84 2.41
C GLU A 88 -24.45 0.02 3.43
N MET A 89 -24.45 1.36 3.26
CA MET A 89 -23.67 2.28 4.10
C MET A 89 -23.91 2.14 5.60
N PRO A 90 -25.15 1.95 6.09
CA PRO A 90 -25.36 1.72 7.53
C PRO A 90 -24.68 0.46 8.05
N PHE A 91 -24.55 -0.58 7.22
CA PHE A 91 -23.85 -1.81 7.61
C PHE A 91 -22.32 -1.59 7.63
N ILE A 92 -21.79 -0.90 6.61
CA ILE A 92 -20.36 -0.54 6.54
C ILE A 92 -19.98 0.36 7.74
N GLN A 93 -20.81 1.37 8.06
CA GLN A 93 -20.59 2.24 9.21
C GLN A 93 -20.52 1.43 10.51
N ARG A 94 -21.48 0.56 10.74
CA ARG A 94 -21.51 -0.26 11.97
C ARG A 94 -20.28 -1.15 12.09
N VAL A 95 -19.86 -1.83 11.01
CA VAL A 95 -18.63 -2.63 11.00
C VAL A 95 -17.42 -1.76 11.32
N TYR A 96 -17.32 -0.58 10.73
CA TYR A 96 -16.22 0.35 10.99
C TYR A 96 -16.21 0.84 12.44
N GLU A 97 -17.34 1.23 13.00
CA GLU A 97 -17.47 1.66 14.40
C GLU A 97 -17.04 0.55 15.39
N GLU A 98 -17.40 -0.70 15.12
CA GLU A 98 -17.06 -1.85 15.96
C GLU A 98 -15.58 -2.24 15.83
N GLN A 99 -14.96 -2.11 14.64
CA GLN A 99 -13.64 -2.67 14.34
C GLN A 99 -12.52 -1.63 14.26
N SER A 100 -12.85 -0.33 14.28
CA SER A 100 -11.84 0.73 14.19
C SER A 100 -10.87 0.73 15.38
N ALA A 101 -11.33 0.36 16.58
CA ALA A 101 -10.48 0.21 17.75
C ALA A 101 -9.46 -0.94 17.62
N GLU A 102 -9.78 -1.96 16.81
CA GLU A 102 -8.89 -3.09 16.47
C GLU A 102 -7.94 -2.75 15.31
N GLY A 103 -7.98 -1.51 14.82
CA GLY A 103 -7.07 -0.97 13.80
C GLY A 103 -7.60 -1.02 12.36
N LEU A 104 -8.86 -1.43 12.15
CA LEU A 104 -9.49 -1.37 10.82
C LEU A 104 -9.54 0.08 10.33
N VAL A 105 -9.14 0.29 9.08
CA VAL A 105 -9.31 1.54 8.36
C VAL A 105 -10.38 1.38 7.29
N LEU A 106 -11.32 2.33 7.25
CA LEU A 106 -12.29 2.45 6.15
C LEU A 106 -11.89 3.64 5.26
N LEU A 107 -11.87 3.43 3.96
CA LEU A 107 -11.76 4.47 2.94
C LEU A 107 -12.98 4.39 2.03
N ALA A 108 -13.98 5.22 2.28
CA ALA A 108 -15.17 5.33 1.43
C ALA A 108 -14.89 6.32 0.28
N ILE A 109 -14.50 5.82 -0.89
CA ILE A 109 -14.14 6.65 -2.04
C ILE A 109 -15.41 7.08 -2.80
N ASN A 110 -15.73 8.36 -2.72
CA ASN A 110 -16.84 8.94 -3.49
C ASN A 110 -16.39 9.30 -4.90
N ILE A 111 -17.10 8.76 -5.89
CA ILE A 111 -16.82 8.96 -7.32
C ILE A 111 -17.59 10.16 -7.86
N GLY A 112 -16.87 11.18 -8.33
CA GLY A 112 -17.42 12.31 -9.08
C GLY A 112 -18.14 13.37 -8.25
N GLY A 113 -18.32 13.19 -6.94
CA GLY A 113 -18.96 14.17 -6.06
C GLY A 113 -18.00 15.27 -5.59
N THR A 114 -18.58 16.42 -5.23
CA THR A 114 -17.87 17.51 -4.54
C THR A 114 -17.97 17.35 -3.02
N SER A 115 -17.04 18.00 -2.26
CA SER A 115 -17.08 17.96 -0.80
C SER A 115 -18.44 18.43 -0.23
N SER A 116 -19.01 19.51 -0.77
CA SER A 116 -20.32 20.02 -0.31
C SER A 116 -21.46 19.03 -0.54
N GLN A 117 -21.54 18.44 -1.74
CA GLN A 117 -22.57 17.43 -2.07
C GLN A 117 -22.48 16.20 -1.16
N VAL A 118 -21.25 15.73 -0.89
CA VAL A 118 -21.03 14.55 -0.05
C VAL A 118 -21.34 14.86 1.41
N LYS A 119 -20.94 16.03 1.92
CA LYS A 119 -21.26 16.45 3.30
C LYS A 119 -22.77 16.56 3.53
N GLU A 120 -23.49 17.18 2.60
CA GLU A 120 -24.97 17.29 2.65
C GLU A 120 -25.63 15.90 2.63
N PHE A 121 -25.14 15.02 1.76
CA PHE A 121 -25.63 13.65 1.67
C PHE A 121 -25.43 12.88 2.99
N LEU A 122 -24.23 12.92 3.56
CA LEU A 122 -23.91 12.23 4.83
C LEU A 122 -24.80 12.74 5.97
N GLN A 123 -24.97 14.05 6.09
CA GLN A 123 -25.84 14.68 7.08
C GLN A 123 -27.31 14.26 6.90
N GLY A 124 -27.80 14.27 5.66
CA GLY A 124 -29.19 13.89 5.35
C GLY A 124 -29.50 12.41 5.63
N HIS A 125 -28.48 11.54 5.67
CA HIS A 125 -28.62 10.11 5.93
C HIS A 125 -28.13 9.69 7.31
N ASN A 126 -27.73 10.62 8.19
CA ASN A 126 -27.13 10.35 9.51
C ASN A 126 -25.91 9.39 9.43
N LEU A 127 -25.05 9.59 8.42
CA LEU A 127 -23.86 8.79 8.20
C LEU A 127 -22.60 9.57 8.63
N SER A 128 -21.69 8.84 9.28
CA SER A 128 -20.38 9.34 9.71
C SER A 128 -19.28 8.39 9.21
N LEU A 129 -18.92 8.53 7.93
CA LEU A 129 -17.92 7.67 7.26
C LEU A 129 -16.70 8.50 6.89
N PRO A 130 -15.48 7.92 6.99
CA PRO A 130 -14.27 8.55 6.47
C PRO A 130 -14.28 8.50 4.93
N VAL A 131 -14.66 9.63 4.31
CA VAL A 131 -14.81 9.73 2.86
C VAL A 131 -13.60 10.38 2.21
N LEU A 132 -13.17 9.83 1.08
CA LEU A 132 -12.21 10.43 0.16
C LEU A 132 -12.89 10.79 -1.16
N LEU A 133 -12.44 11.88 -1.78
CA LEU A 133 -13.04 12.42 -3.01
C LEU A 133 -12.23 12.04 -4.23
N ASP A 134 -12.78 11.20 -5.09
CA ASP A 134 -12.27 10.90 -6.44
C ASP A 134 -13.09 11.67 -7.48
N THR A 135 -13.04 13.00 -7.39
CA THR A 135 -13.88 13.92 -8.21
C THR A 135 -13.65 13.74 -9.72
N LYS A 136 -12.42 13.39 -10.12
CA LYS A 136 -12.06 13.16 -11.52
C LYS A 136 -12.19 11.70 -11.95
N GLN A 137 -12.52 10.81 -11.03
CA GLN A 137 -12.64 9.37 -11.25
C GLN A 137 -11.31 8.69 -11.65
N ASP A 138 -10.16 9.32 -11.37
CA ASP A 138 -8.85 8.79 -11.75
C ASP A 138 -8.52 7.50 -11.01
N VAL A 139 -8.84 7.42 -9.72
CA VAL A 139 -8.62 6.22 -8.90
C VAL A 139 -9.60 5.13 -9.29
N ALA A 140 -10.87 5.46 -9.49
CA ALA A 140 -11.87 4.50 -9.95
C ALA A 140 -11.48 3.86 -11.30
N GLN A 141 -10.97 4.65 -12.25
CA GLN A 141 -10.47 4.15 -13.53
C GLN A 141 -9.26 3.21 -13.36
N ARG A 142 -8.27 3.59 -12.53
CA ARG A 142 -7.09 2.75 -12.24
C ARG A 142 -7.47 1.44 -11.56
N TYR A 143 -8.48 1.47 -10.67
CA TYR A 143 -9.05 0.29 -10.02
C TYR A 143 -10.00 -0.50 -10.91
N LYS A 144 -10.23 -0.02 -12.15
CA LYS A 144 -11.11 -0.65 -13.16
C LYS A 144 -12.53 -0.83 -12.64
N ILE A 145 -13.03 0.16 -11.88
CA ILE A 145 -14.39 0.15 -11.35
C ILE A 145 -15.38 0.28 -12.49
N GLN A 146 -16.15 -0.77 -12.75
CA GLN A 146 -17.22 -0.80 -13.77
C GLN A 146 -18.61 -0.68 -13.17
N TYR A 147 -18.75 -1.10 -11.92
CA TYR A 147 -20.01 -1.10 -11.17
C TYR A 147 -19.77 -0.57 -9.76
N ILE A 148 -20.77 0.12 -9.20
CA ILE A 148 -20.76 0.53 -7.80
C ILE A 148 -22.03 0.00 -7.10
N PRO A 149 -21.91 -0.36 -5.82
CA PRO A 149 -20.67 -0.32 -5.02
C PRO A 149 -19.72 -1.43 -5.43
N THR A 150 -18.42 -1.16 -5.26
CA THR A 150 -17.36 -2.20 -5.30
C THR A 150 -16.45 -2.00 -4.10
N THR A 151 -16.23 -3.07 -3.34
CA THR A 151 -15.46 -3.05 -2.10
C THR A 151 -14.28 -4.00 -2.19
N PHE A 152 -13.10 -3.50 -1.80
CA PHE A 152 -11.86 -4.27 -1.67
C PHE A 152 -11.54 -4.43 -0.20
N PHE A 153 -11.13 -5.64 0.19
CA PHE A 153 -10.60 -5.96 1.49
C PHE A 153 -9.11 -6.19 1.35
N ILE A 154 -8.32 -5.36 2.04
CA ILE A 154 -6.87 -5.28 1.89
C ILE A 154 -6.25 -5.57 3.26
N ASP A 155 -5.31 -6.53 3.32
CA ASP A 155 -4.63 -6.89 4.55
C ASP A 155 -3.51 -5.89 4.94
N LYS A 156 -2.84 -6.17 6.06
CA LYS A 156 -1.74 -5.36 6.61
C LYS A 156 -0.56 -5.22 5.65
N GLU A 157 -0.30 -6.24 4.85
CA GLU A 157 0.75 -6.26 3.82
C GLU A 157 0.34 -5.48 2.58
N GLY A 158 -0.94 -5.08 2.50
CA GLY A 158 -1.55 -4.34 1.40
C GLY A 158 -1.99 -5.23 0.25
N ILE A 159 -2.13 -6.53 0.51
CA ILE A 159 -2.61 -7.48 -0.49
C ILE A 159 -4.14 -7.50 -0.46
N ILE A 160 -4.75 -7.51 -1.63
CA ILE A 160 -6.19 -7.64 -1.77
C ILE A 160 -6.57 -9.09 -1.46
N GLN A 161 -7.35 -9.31 -0.41
CA GLN A 161 -7.82 -10.63 0.03
C GLN A 161 -9.23 -10.96 -0.46
N ALA A 162 -10.06 -9.92 -0.70
CA ALA A 162 -11.39 -10.09 -1.29
C ALA A 162 -11.78 -8.86 -2.11
N VAL A 163 -12.65 -9.09 -3.11
CA VAL A 163 -13.30 -8.03 -3.89
C VAL A 163 -14.78 -8.37 -4.02
N LYS A 164 -15.65 -7.49 -3.56
CA LYS A 164 -17.10 -7.60 -3.66
C LYS A 164 -17.63 -6.56 -4.65
N VAL A 165 -18.31 -7.01 -5.67
CA VAL A 165 -19.07 -6.16 -6.59
C VAL A 165 -20.56 -6.26 -6.23
N GLY A 166 -21.22 -5.11 -6.10
CA GLY A 166 -22.60 -4.99 -5.62
C GLY A 166 -22.71 -4.85 -4.10
N ALA A 167 -23.86 -4.40 -3.64
CA ALA A 167 -24.12 -4.06 -2.26
C ALA A 167 -24.12 -5.27 -1.33
N PHE A 168 -23.70 -5.07 -0.10
CA PHE A 168 -23.86 -6.04 0.97
C PHE A 168 -25.30 -6.04 1.48
N PRO A 169 -25.92 -7.22 1.63
CA PRO A 169 -27.28 -7.33 2.12
C PRO A 169 -27.39 -7.15 3.64
N SER A 170 -26.29 -7.33 4.37
CA SER A 170 -26.26 -7.22 5.84
C SER A 170 -24.82 -7.00 6.35
N LYS A 171 -24.70 -6.71 7.65
CA LYS A 171 -23.41 -6.57 8.36
C LYS A 171 -22.61 -7.88 8.32
N GLU A 172 -23.25 -9.00 8.57
CA GLU A 172 -22.64 -10.34 8.60
C GLU A 172 -22.00 -10.71 7.24
N ALA A 173 -22.60 -10.24 6.15
CA ALA A 173 -22.02 -10.44 4.83
C ALA A 173 -20.68 -9.66 4.63
N ILE A 174 -20.52 -8.52 5.31
CA ILE A 174 -19.24 -7.78 5.32
C ILE A 174 -18.23 -8.49 6.20
N GLU A 175 -18.65 -8.97 7.39
CA GLU A 175 -17.79 -9.66 8.35
C GLU A 175 -17.14 -10.90 7.75
N GLY A 176 -17.83 -11.67 6.93
CA GLY A 176 -17.27 -12.85 6.25
C GLY A 176 -16.11 -12.53 5.29
N ASP A 177 -16.04 -11.32 4.73
CA ASP A 177 -14.89 -10.85 3.94
C ASP A 177 -13.86 -10.13 4.82
N LEU A 178 -14.29 -9.50 5.92
CA LEU A 178 -13.43 -8.83 6.88
C LEU A 178 -12.50 -9.81 7.61
N ASP A 179 -12.98 -11.00 7.96
CA ASP A 179 -12.21 -12.07 8.61
C ASP A 179 -10.95 -12.47 7.81
N LYS A 180 -10.91 -12.17 6.51
CA LYS A 180 -9.76 -12.45 5.65
C LYS A 180 -8.61 -11.46 5.83
N ILE A 181 -8.88 -10.29 6.43
CA ILE A 181 -7.90 -9.19 6.57
C ILE A 181 -7.65 -8.80 8.03
N MET A 182 -8.55 -9.16 8.93
CA MET A 182 -8.38 -9.00 10.38
C MET A 182 -7.56 -10.17 10.95
N PRO A 183 -6.81 -9.96 12.05
CA PRO A 183 -6.01 -11.01 12.70
C PRO A 183 -6.88 -12.07 13.39
#